data_4da5df133449c26c3f9f6b634fc72356
#
_entry.id   4da5df133449c26c3f9f6b634fc72356
#
_cell.length_a   1.000
_cell.length_b   1.000
_cell.length_c   1.000
_cell.angle_alpha   90.00
_cell.angle_beta   90.00
_cell.angle_gamma   90.00
#
_symmetry.space_group_name_H-M   'P 1'
#
loop_
_entity.id
_entity.type
_entity.pdbx_description
1 polymer ?
#
loop_
_entity_poly.entity_id
_entity_poly.type
_entity_poly.pdbx_seq_one_letter_code
_entity_poly.pdbx_strand_id
1 'polypeptide(L)'
;MSRPPANGQRFGSKNGNIRFLTVSICNPRKKVKRYFVMSVEITDNSKEVSAAIKAALLRGLEKCGLVAEGYAKKLCPVDTGNLRNSITHVVDEQEPAAIIGTDNEYAAYVELGTGIYAEGGGGRPTPWVYQDAKGNWHYTRGNKAQPFLKPAAADHAIQYRKILEDELK
;
A
#
# COMPACT_ATOMS: atom_id res chain seq x y z
N MET A 1 51.00 -6.39 46.87
CA MET A 1 49.77 -5.69 47.32
C MET A 1 48.72 -5.82 46.23
N SER A 2 47.86 -6.81 46.39
CA SER A 2 46.83 -7.20 45.41
C SER A 2 45.58 -6.35 45.63
N ARG A 3 45.00 -5.81 44.53
CA ARG A 3 43.74 -5.10 44.53
C ARG A 3 42.58 -6.08 44.70
N PRO A 4 41.53 -5.80 45.51
CA PRO A 4 40.35 -6.64 45.57
C PRO A 4 39.44 -6.34 44.35
N PRO A 5 38.64 -7.32 43.88
CA PRO A 5 37.75 -7.19 42.74
C PRO A 5 36.53 -6.32 43.06
N ALA A 6 36.11 -5.49 42.11
CA ALA A 6 34.87 -4.73 42.16
C ALA A 6 33.66 -5.67 42.02
N ASN A 7 32.90 -5.84 43.10
CA ASN A 7 31.66 -6.62 43.09
C ASN A 7 30.47 -5.74 42.62
N GLY A 8 30.17 -5.83 41.34
CA GLY A 8 28.97 -5.26 40.74
C GLY A 8 27.83 -6.27 40.78
N GLN A 9 26.87 -6.11 41.70
CA GLN A 9 25.62 -6.86 41.66
C GLN A 9 24.69 -6.28 40.57
N ARG A 10 24.36 -7.11 39.58
CA ARG A 10 23.35 -6.79 38.56
C ARG A 10 21.98 -7.21 39.07
N PHE A 11 21.08 -6.25 39.25
CA PHE A 11 19.67 -6.52 39.40
C PHE A 11 18.99 -6.30 38.04
N GLY A 12 18.57 -7.39 37.40
CA GLY A 12 17.81 -7.36 36.17
C GLY A 12 16.33 -7.21 36.46
N SER A 13 15.71 -6.12 36.04
CA SER A 13 14.27 -6.02 35.94
C SER A 13 13.81 -6.44 34.54
N LYS A 14 12.77 -7.28 34.49
CA LYS A 14 12.27 -7.91 33.25
C LYS A 14 11.33 -7.03 32.41
N ASN A 15 11.10 -5.78 32.77
CA ASN A 15 10.22 -4.88 32.02
C ASN A 15 10.75 -3.45 32.07
N GLY A 16 11.21 -2.94 30.92
CA GLY A 16 11.65 -1.56 30.72
C GLY A 16 13.17 -1.35 30.87
N ASN A 17 13.75 -0.66 29.90
CA ASN A 17 15.20 -0.45 29.71
C ASN A 17 15.83 0.51 30.74
N ILE A 18 15.64 0.31 32.03
CA ILE A 18 16.31 1.10 33.08
C ILE A 18 17.32 0.19 33.78
N ARG A 19 18.60 0.42 33.56
CA ARG A 19 19.67 -0.25 34.29
C ARG A 19 20.25 0.67 35.38
N PHE A 20 20.24 0.21 36.60
CA PHE A 20 20.89 0.89 37.72
C PHE A 20 22.31 0.34 37.88
N LEU A 21 23.32 1.19 37.67
CA LEU A 21 24.71 0.87 37.97
C LEU A 21 25.11 1.51 39.29
N THR A 22 25.42 0.69 40.25
CA THR A 22 25.93 1.15 41.55
C THR A 22 27.46 1.15 41.50
N VAL A 23 28.09 2.29 41.50
CA VAL A 23 29.55 2.39 41.60
C VAL A 23 29.89 2.69 43.08
N SER A 24 30.54 1.74 43.74
CA SER A 24 31.07 1.97 45.11
C SER A 24 32.54 2.35 45.01
N ILE A 25 32.86 3.60 45.35
CA ILE A 25 34.25 4.03 45.49
C ILE A 25 34.59 3.91 46.97
N CYS A 26 35.44 2.95 47.30
CA CYS A 26 35.95 2.76 48.66
C CYS A 26 37.19 3.61 48.86
N ASN A 27 37.11 4.65 49.67
CA ASN A 27 38.27 5.37 50.20
C ASN A 27 38.45 5.02 51.67
N PRO A 28 39.58 4.41 52.11
CA PRO A 28 39.75 3.88 53.45
C PRO A 28 39.80 4.94 54.59
N ARG A 29 39.71 6.25 54.27
CA ARG A 29 39.77 7.32 55.25
C ARG A 29 38.58 8.30 55.25
N LYS A 30 37.53 8.06 54.43
CA LYS A 30 36.31 8.93 54.39
C LYS A 30 35.05 8.13 54.26
N LYS A 31 33.97 8.63 54.94
CA LYS A 31 32.61 8.05 54.84
C LYS A 31 32.23 7.73 53.38
N VAL A 32 31.82 6.49 53.12
CA VAL A 32 31.38 6.02 51.80
C VAL A 32 30.19 6.86 51.33
N LYS A 33 30.41 7.74 50.35
CA LYS A 33 29.33 8.39 49.60
C LYS A 33 28.87 7.42 48.51
N ARG A 34 27.64 6.92 48.67
CA ARG A 34 26.99 6.15 47.59
C ARG A 34 26.42 7.11 46.57
N TYR A 35 26.96 7.07 45.36
CA TYR A 35 26.40 7.80 44.23
C TYR A 35 25.51 6.86 43.45
N PHE A 36 24.26 7.27 43.29
CA PHE A 36 23.31 6.57 42.38
C PHE A 36 23.47 7.21 41.01
N VAL A 37 23.96 6.47 40.06
CA VAL A 37 24.02 6.90 38.66
C VAL A 37 22.84 6.26 37.95
N MET A 38 21.87 7.06 37.52
CA MET A 38 20.80 6.62 36.61
C MET A 38 21.33 6.72 35.19
N SER A 39 21.44 5.59 34.50
CA SER A 39 21.66 5.55 33.06
C SER A 39 20.33 5.21 32.38
N VAL A 40 19.91 6.03 31.43
CA VAL A 40 18.76 5.76 30.57
C VAL A 40 19.31 5.16 29.27
N GLU A 41 18.97 3.92 28.99
CA GLU A 41 19.27 3.29 27.72
C GLU A 41 18.09 3.56 26.77
N ILE A 42 18.32 4.36 25.73
CA ILE A 42 17.32 4.62 24.70
C ILE A 42 17.54 3.62 23.59
N THR A 43 16.57 2.75 23.34
CA THR A 43 16.59 1.81 22.22
C THR A 43 15.80 2.46 21.07
N ASP A 44 16.47 2.69 19.95
CA ASP A 44 15.83 3.20 18.75
C ASP A 44 15.22 2.03 17.94
N ASN A 45 13.90 1.91 17.98
CA ASN A 45 13.13 0.90 17.24
C ASN A 45 12.52 1.48 15.95
N SER A 46 12.98 2.63 15.50
CA SER A 46 12.38 3.34 14.35
C SER A 46 12.36 2.48 13.07
N LYS A 47 13.37 1.67 12.85
CA LYS A 47 13.45 0.76 11.69
C LYS A 47 12.39 -0.34 11.74
N GLU A 48 12.18 -0.93 12.91
CA GLU A 48 11.19 -1.99 13.12
C GLU A 48 9.76 -1.44 12.97
N VAL A 49 9.50 -0.27 13.55
CA VAL A 49 8.22 0.43 13.45
C VAL A 49 7.93 0.82 11.99
N SER A 50 8.92 1.38 11.30
CA SER A 50 8.79 1.75 9.88
C SER A 50 8.49 0.53 9.00
N ALA A 51 9.17 -0.59 9.22
CA ALA A 51 8.93 -1.83 8.49
C ALA A 51 7.52 -2.39 8.76
N ALA A 52 7.05 -2.33 10.01
CA ALA A 52 5.72 -2.78 10.40
C ALA A 52 4.62 -1.92 9.73
N ILE A 53 4.79 -0.59 9.71
CA ILE A 53 3.88 0.34 9.03
C ILE A 53 3.84 0.05 7.52
N LYS A 54 5.02 -0.12 6.89
CA LYS A 54 5.09 -0.45 5.46
C LYS A 54 4.36 -1.76 5.16
N ALA A 55 4.57 -2.79 5.95
CA ALA A 55 3.89 -4.07 5.79
C ALA A 55 2.37 -3.97 5.96
N ALA A 56 1.89 -3.18 6.93
CA ALA A 56 0.47 -2.92 7.12
C ALA A 56 -0.15 -2.16 5.94
N LEU A 57 0.56 -1.14 5.43
CA LEU A 57 0.15 -0.36 4.27
C LEU A 57 0.02 -1.24 3.02
N LEU A 58 0.99 -2.10 2.74
CA LEU A 58 0.94 -3.00 1.59
C LEU A 58 -0.24 -3.99 1.68
N ARG A 59 -0.52 -4.55 2.86
CA ARG A 59 -1.72 -5.38 3.07
C ARG A 59 -3.02 -4.61 2.83
N GLY A 60 -3.07 -3.36 3.29
CA GLY A 60 -4.22 -2.48 3.05
C GLY A 60 -4.42 -2.16 1.57
N LEU A 61 -3.33 -1.88 0.83
CA LEU A 61 -3.37 -1.64 -0.61
C LEU A 61 -3.82 -2.87 -1.39
N GLU A 62 -3.38 -4.07 -1.00
CA GLU A 62 -3.85 -5.33 -1.61
C GLU A 62 -5.35 -5.50 -1.46
N LYS A 63 -5.91 -5.24 -0.26
CA LYS A 63 -7.35 -5.27 -0.04
C LYS A 63 -8.09 -4.20 -0.86
N CYS A 64 -7.54 -3.00 -0.96
CA CYS A 64 -8.10 -1.94 -1.81
C CYS A 64 -8.10 -2.35 -3.29
N GLY A 65 -7.00 -2.95 -3.77
CA GLY A 65 -6.88 -3.46 -5.13
C GLY A 65 -7.93 -4.52 -5.46
N LEU A 66 -8.13 -5.50 -4.58
CA LEU A 66 -9.18 -6.52 -4.71
C LEU A 66 -10.59 -5.92 -4.79
N VAL A 67 -10.88 -4.94 -3.95
CA VAL A 67 -12.18 -4.26 -3.95
C VAL A 67 -12.37 -3.45 -5.24
N ALA A 68 -11.35 -2.71 -5.68
CA ALA A 68 -11.38 -1.93 -6.91
C ALA A 68 -11.54 -2.82 -8.15
N GLU A 69 -10.81 -3.95 -8.21
CA GLU A 69 -10.98 -4.97 -9.24
C GLU A 69 -12.41 -5.50 -9.30
N GLY A 70 -12.99 -5.80 -8.12
CA GLY A 70 -14.37 -6.25 -8.02
C GLY A 70 -15.39 -5.23 -8.57
N TYR A 71 -15.18 -3.93 -8.32
CA TYR A 71 -16.02 -2.86 -8.88
C TYR A 71 -15.80 -2.71 -10.38
N ALA A 72 -14.57 -2.72 -10.86
CA ALA A 72 -14.26 -2.65 -12.28
C ALA A 72 -14.92 -3.81 -13.06
N LYS A 73 -14.85 -5.03 -12.53
CA LYS A 73 -15.51 -6.20 -13.13
C LYS A 73 -17.03 -6.11 -13.15
N LYS A 74 -17.65 -5.44 -12.17
CA LYS A 74 -19.10 -5.23 -12.14
C LYS A 74 -19.56 -4.19 -13.16
N LEU A 75 -18.76 -3.13 -13.37
CA LEU A 75 -19.07 -2.04 -14.29
C LEU A 75 -18.72 -2.38 -15.75
N CYS A 76 -17.78 -3.31 -15.94
CA CYS A 76 -17.31 -3.70 -17.25
C CYS A 76 -18.44 -4.29 -18.11
N PRO A 77 -18.67 -3.78 -19.34
CA PRO A 77 -19.61 -4.39 -20.26
C PRO A 77 -19.16 -5.79 -20.65
N VAL A 78 -20.10 -6.70 -20.76
CA VAL A 78 -19.84 -8.14 -21.02
C VAL A 78 -20.43 -8.54 -22.35
N ASP A 79 -19.57 -8.97 -23.28
CA ASP A 79 -19.95 -9.72 -24.48
C ASP A 79 -19.48 -11.19 -24.32
N THR A 80 -18.24 -11.49 -24.60
CA THR A 80 -17.63 -12.80 -24.40
C THR A 80 -17.10 -13.02 -22.98
N GLY A 81 -16.93 -11.95 -22.22
CA GLY A 81 -16.34 -11.96 -20.88
C GLY A 81 -14.82 -11.81 -20.85
N ASN A 82 -14.14 -11.80 -22.00
CA ASN A 82 -12.68 -11.68 -22.06
C ASN A 82 -12.16 -10.43 -21.36
N LEU A 83 -12.75 -9.25 -21.65
CA LEU A 83 -12.37 -8.00 -21.02
C LEU A 83 -12.56 -8.05 -19.50
N ARG A 84 -13.72 -8.50 -19.04
CA ARG A 84 -14.02 -8.61 -17.61
C ARG A 84 -13.03 -9.54 -16.89
N ASN A 85 -12.69 -10.67 -17.52
CA ASN A 85 -11.81 -11.66 -16.92
C ASN A 85 -10.34 -11.24 -16.93
N SER A 86 -9.92 -10.33 -17.82
CA SER A 86 -8.56 -9.82 -17.90
C SER A 86 -8.30 -8.65 -16.91
N ILE A 87 -9.34 -8.13 -16.25
CA ILE A 87 -9.15 -7.07 -15.25
C ILE A 87 -8.44 -7.66 -14.02
N THR A 88 -7.32 -7.05 -13.65
CA THR A 88 -6.50 -7.44 -12.50
C THR A 88 -6.02 -6.20 -11.73
N HIS A 89 -5.45 -6.42 -10.57
CA HIS A 89 -4.75 -5.38 -9.83
C HIS A 89 -3.33 -5.81 -9.51
N VAL A 90 -2.46 -4.83 -9.27
CA VAL A 90 -1.07 -5.03 -8.84
C VAL A 90 -0.76 -3.99 -7.78
N VAL A 91 -0.03 -4.39 -6.74
CA VAL A 91 0.49 -3.47 -5.72
C VAL A 91 1.96 -3.24 -5.97
N ASP A 92 2.36 -1.97 -6.11
CA ASP A 92 3.75 -1.57 -6.19
C ASP A 92 4.30 -1.41 -4.76
N GLU A 93 5.40 -2.12 -4.45
CA GLU A 93 6.07 -2.07 -3.16
C GLU A 93 7.08 -0.92 -3.04
N GLN A 94 7.56 -0.39 -4.16
CA GLN A 94 8.55 0.69 -4.18
C GLN A 94 7.87 2.05 -3.99
N GLU A 95 6.82 2.29 -4.77
CA GLU A 95 5.91 3.42 -4.60
C GLU A 95 4.56 2.85 -4.16
N PRO A 96 4.26 2.78 -2.84
CA PRO A 96 3.09 2.09 -2.34
C PRO A 96 1.79 2.57 -3.00
N ALA A 97 1.35 1.85 -4.01
CA ALA A 97 0.16 2.13 -4.80
C ALA A 97 -0.53 0.83 -5.25
N ALA A 98 -1.85 0.81 -5.22
CA ALA A 98 -2.64 -0.24 -5.85
C ALA A 98 -3.08 0.24 -7.24
N ILE A 99 -2.69 -0.50 -8.27
CA ILE A 99 -2.98 -0.20 -9.67
C ILE A 99 -3.96 -1.24 -10.19
N ILE A 100 -5.09 -0.81 -10.74
CA ILE A 100 -6.04 -1.67 -11.44
C ILE A 100 -5.91 -1.49 -12.94
N GLY A 101 -6.01 -2.55 -13.70
CA GLY A 101 -5.87 -2.48 -15.14
C GLY A 101 -6.26 -3.78 -15.84
N THR A 102 -6.02 -3.82 -17.12
CA THR A 102 -6.23 -4.97 -17.99
C THR A 102 -5.20 -4.97 -19.09
N ASP A 103 -4.78 -6.13 -19.54
CA ASP A 103 -3.91 -6.36 -20.69
C ASP A 103 -4.67 -6.41 -22.02
N ASN A 104 -5.98 -6.21 -21.99
CA ASN A 104 -6.81 -6.30 -23.18
C ASN A 104 -6.69 -5.03 -24.04
N GLU A 105 -6.24 -5.18 -25.28
CA GLU A 105 -5.96 -4.07 -26.22
C GLU A 105 -7.19 -3.19 -26.51
N TYR A 106 -8.40 -3.73 -26.48
CA TYR A 106 -9.60 -2.94 -26.75
C TYR A 106 -10.19 -2.25 -25.51
N ALA A 107 -9.64 -2.48 -24.32
CA ALA A 107 -10.12 -1.89 -23.08
C ALA A 107 -10.16 -0.35 -23.12
N ALA A 108 -9.14 0.27 -23.68
CA ALA A 108 -9.08 1.73 -23.84
C ALA A 108 -10.21 2.28 -24.70
N TYR A 109 -10.62 1.55 -25.73
CA TYR A 109 -11.73 1.95 -26.59
C TYR A 109 -13.10 1.84 -25.89
N VAL A 110 -13.22 0.89 -24.98
CA VAL A 110 -14.42 0.75 -24.13
C VAL A 110 -14.47 1.85 -23.09
N GLU A 111 -13.36 2.05 -22.37
CA GLU A 111 -13.23 3.03 -21.27
C GLU A 111 -13.46 4.48 -21.77
N LEU A 112 -12.77 4.84 -22.88
CA LEU A 112 -12.71 6.22 -23.36
C LEU A 112 -13.68 6.51 -24.53
N GLY A 113 -14.29 5.47 -25.10
CA GLY A 113 -15.07 5.60 -26.31
C GLY A 113 -14.22 5.75 -27.58
N THR A 114 -14.87 5.80 -28.75
CA THR A 114 -14.21 5.90 -30.05
C THR A 114 -14.92 6.87 -30.98
N GLY A 115 -14.25 7.28 -32.05
CA GLY A 115 -14.82 8.16 -33.07
C GLY A 115 -15.24 9.51 -32.52
N ILE A 116 -16.42 9.98 -32.89
CA ILE A 116 -16.96 11.28 -32.41
C ILE A 116 -17.32 11.29 -30.92
N TYR A 117 -17.35 10.11 -30.28
CA TYR A 117 -17.68 9.93 -28.86
C TYR A 117 -16.45 9.74 -27.98
N ALA A 118 -15.24 9.81 -28.55
CA ALA A 118 -14.01 9.63 -27.77
C ALA A 118 -13.86 10.74 -26.72
N GLU A 119 -13.58 10.35 -25.48
CA GLU A 119 -13.30 11.30 -24.39
C GLU A 119 -12.04 12.13 -24.75
N GLY A 120 -12.10 13.45 -24.54
CA GLY A 120 -10.99 14.36 -24.89
C GLY A 120 -10.95 14.80 -26.35
N GLY A 121 -11.91 14.40 -27.20
CA GLY A 121 -12.06 14.92 -28.57
C GLY A 121 -11.01 14.46 -29.60
N GLY A 122 -10.10 13.55 -29.19
CA GLY A 122 -9.02 13.01 -30.07
C GLY A 122 -9.47 11.88 -31.00
N GLY A 123 -10.75 11.55 -31.05
CA GLY A 123 -11.27 10.46 -31.87
C GLY A 123 -11.44 10.83 -33.33
N ARG A 124 -11.58 9.82 -34.20
CA ARG A 124 -11.83 9.99 -35.64
C ARG A 124 -13.16 10.72 -35.90
N PRO A 125 -13.15 11.89 -36.54
CA PRO A 125 -14.39 12.66 -36.78
C PRO A 125 -15.24 12.09 -37.93
N THR A 126 -14.65 11.34 -38.83
CA THR A 126 -15.34 10.77 -39.99
C THR A 126 -15.83 9.36 -39.72
N PRO A 127 -17.04 9.01 -40.14
CA PRO A 127 -17.55 7.65 -40.07
C PRO A 127 -16.66 6.67 -40.84
N TRP A 128 -16.73 5.39 -40.43
CA TRP A 128 -16.03 4.31 -41.14
C TRP A 128 -16.87 3.04 -41.23
N VAL A 129 -16.44 2.16 -42.09
CA VAL A 129 -17.03 0.83 -42.27
C VAL A 129 -16.03 -0.19 -41.77
N TYR A 130 -16.49 -1.21 -41.05
CA TYR A 130 -15.69 -2.36 -40.67
C TYR A 130 -16.47 -3.67 -40.87
N GLN A 131 -15.75 -4.77 -40.97
CA GLN A 131 -16.34 -6.10 -41.09
C GLN A 131 -16.18 -6.84 -39.75
N ASP A 132 -17.27 -7.43 -39.26
CA ASP A 132 -17.23 -8.25 -38.06
C ASP A 132 -16.63 -9.64 -38.34
N ALA A 133 -16.41 -10.41 -37.27
CA ALA A 133 -15.86 -11.78 -37.38
C ALA A 133 -16.75 -12.75 -38.17
N LYS A 134 -18.02 -12.39 -38.38
CA LYS A 134 -19.00 -13.18 -39.18
C LYS A 134 -19.06 -12.75 -40.63
N GLY A 135 -18.26 -11.74 -41.03
CA GLY A 135 -18.22 -11.23 -42.38
C GLY A 135 -19.24 -10.14 -42.72
N ASN A 136 -20.03 -9.65 -41.73
CA ASN A 136 -20.98 -8.60 -41.96
C ASN A 136 -20.32 -7.21 -41.92
N TRP A 137 -20.76 -6.32 -42.81
CA TRP A 137 -20.29 -4.95 -42.89
C TRP A 137 -21.12 -4.04 -41.98
N HIS A 138 -20.43 -3.25 -41.15
CA HIS A 138 -21.03 -2.31 -40.22
C HIS A 138 -20.51 -0.89 -40.51
N TYR A 139 -21.45 0.05 -40.53
CA TYR A 139 -21.15 1.49 -40.61
C TYR A 139 -21.20 2.06 -39.21
N THR A 140 -20.17 2.79 -38.78
CA THR A 140 -20.10 3.39 -37.46
C THR A 140 -19.53 4.81 -37.46
N ARG A 141 -19.89 5.58 -36.45
CA ARG A 141 -19.27 6.85 -36.08
C ARG A 141 -18.42 6.76 -34.81
N GLY A 142 -18.31 5.55 -34.26
CA GLY A 142 -17.68 5.27 -32.98
C GLY A 142 -18.64 4.75 -31.93
N ASN A 143 -18.10 4.34 -30.79
CA ASN A 143 -18.82 3.85 -29.65
C ASN A 143 -18.73 4.85 -28.51
N LYS A 144 -19.84 5.04 -27.77
CA LYS A 144 -19.84 5.84 -26.54
C LYS A 144 -18.95 5.20 -25.50
N ALA A 145 -18.27 6.02 -24.71
CA ALA A 145 -17.51 5.57 -23.54
C ALA A 145 -18.41 4.81 -22.57
N GLN A 146 -17.89 3.71 -22.07
CA GLN A 146 -18.45 2.88 -20.99
C GLN A 146 -17.39 2.69 -19.93
N PRO A 147 -17.10 3.74 -19.11
CA PRO A 147 -16.01 3.71 -18.16
C PRO A 147 -16.27 2.66 -17.07
N PHE A 148 -15.27 1.85 -16.77
CA PHE A 148 -15.32 0.82 -15.74
C PHE A 148 -14.11 0.87 -14.79
N LEU A 149 -12.94 1.30 -15.26
CA LEU A 149 -11.74 1.47 -14.43
C LEU A 149 -11.77 2.79 -13.65
N LYS A 150 -12.07 3.89 -14.33
CA LYS A 150 -12.10 5.23 -13.74
C LYS A 150 -13.09 5.35 -12.57
N PRO A 151 -14.36 4.95 -12.70
CA PRO A 151 -15.30 4.98 -11.59
C PRO A 151 -14.94 3.96 -10.49
N ALA A 152 -14.43 2.78 -10.83
CA ALA A 152 -13.98 1.82 -9.84
C ALA A 152 -12.88 2.39 -8.94
N ALA A 153 -11.93 3.15 -9.50
CA ALA A 153 -10.85 3.77 -8.73
C ALA A 153 -11.31 5.01 -7.94
N ALA A 154 -12.21 5.84 -8.49
CA ALA A 154 -12.52 7.16 -7.95
C ALA A 154 -13.74 7.17 -7.00
N ASP A 155 -14.80 6.43 -7.32
CA ASP A 155 -16.09 6.58 -6.63
C ASP A 155 -16.13 5.91 -5.25
N HIS A 156 -15.14 5.06 -4.94
CA HIS A 156 -15.07 4.29 -3.70
C HIS A 156 -13.98 4.76 -2.73
N ALA A 157 -13.49 6.00 -2.86
CA ALA A 157 -12.38 6.55 -2.05
C ALA A 157 -12.62 6.45 -0.53
N ILE A 158 -13.86 6.62 -0.06
CA ILE A 158 -14.21 6.50 1.36
C ILE A 158 -13.99 5.07 1.85
N GLN A 159 -14.35 4.07 1.04
CA GLN A 159 -14.16 2.66 1.38
C GLN A 159 -12.68 2.29 1.41
N TYR A 160 -11.90 2.75 0.45
CA TYR A 160 -10.45 2.52 0.42
C TYR A 160 -9.75 3.13 1.63
N ARG A 161 -10.13 4.37 1.99
CA ARG A 161 -9.61 5.01 3.21
C ARG A 161 -9.91 4.17 4.45
N LYS A 162 -11.14 3.69 4.61
CA LYS A 162 -11.53 2.87 5.76
C LYS A 162 -10.71 1.57 5.85
N ILE A 163 -10.49 0.90 4.72
CA ILE A 163 -9.65 -0.32 4.66
C ILE A 163 -8.24 -0.02 5.14
N LEU A 164 -7.63 1.07 4.67
CA LEU A 164 -6.28 1.47 5.08
C LEU A 164 -6.21 1.86 6.55
N GLU A 165 -7.20 2.59 7.06
CA GLU A 165 -7.28 2.96 8.48
C GLU A 165 -7.41 1.73 9.39
N ASP A 166 -8.14 0.70 8.97
CA ASP A 166 -8.33 -0.53 9.73
C ASP A 166 -7.07 -1.40 9.77
N GLU A 167 -6.23 -1.37 8.72
CA GLU A 167 -4.94 -2.08 8.68
C GLU A 167 -3.83 -1.37 9.47
N LEU A 168 -3.95 -0.07 9.70
CA LEU A 168 -2.96 0.74 10.42
C LEU A 168 -3.24 0.86 11.93
N LYS A 169 -4.33 0.29 12.42
CA LYS A 169 -4.65 0.22 13.86
C LYS A 169 -3.92 -0.92 14.54
#